data_7b5a83502f56caf54a6b516cdb1f45ff
#
_entry.id   7b5a83502f56caf54a6b516cdb1f45ff
#
_cell.length_a   1.000
_cell.length_b   1.000
_cell.length_c   1.000
_cell.angle_alpha   90.00
_cell.angle_beta   90.00
_cell.angle_gamma   90.00
#
_symmetry.space_group_name_H-M   'P 1'
#
loop_
_entity.id
_entity.type
_entity.pdbx_description
1 polymer ?
#
loop_
_entity_poly.entity_id
_entity_poly.type
_entity_poly.pdbx_seq_one_letter_code
_entity_poly.pdbx_strand_id
1 'polypeptide(L)'
;MSHSTHTGGEHLVGPVLRGVDGDLIDAVIAAAELDNPGTEVVVDDHRGYVRVHTPRRFRLTRATLEAVLGRPFQLGELEPSLAGFAGRLQQSDDEWVWYLELEREGSNG
;
A
#
# COMPACT_ATOMS: atom_id res chain seq x y z
N MET A 1 5.58 11.05 -22.42
CA MET A 1 5.75 10.97 -21.97
C MET A 1 5.17 10.44 -20.89
N SER A 2 5.29 10.16 -20.09
CA SER A 2 4.88 9.73 -18.98
C SER A 2 3.48 9.83 -18.71
N HIS A 3 2.76 10.05 -19.65
CA HIS A 3 1.45 10.19 -19.47
C HIS A 3 0.78 8.98 -19.05
N SER A 4 1.24 7.88 -19.38
CA SER A 4 0.58 6.66 -19.03
C SER A 4 0.47 6.55 -17.57
N THR A 5 1.36 7.18 -16.86
CA THR A 5 1.30 7.11 -15.49
C THR A 5 0.11 7.80 -14.96
N HIS A 6 -0.38 8.77 -15.64
CA HIS A 6 -1.51 9.46 -15.17
C HIS A 6 -2.72 8.60 -15.18
N THR A 7 -2.84 7.76 -16.14
CA THR A 7 -3.96 6.90 -16.25
C THR A 7 -4.06 5.99 -15.06
N GLY A 8 -2.94 5.45 -14.67
CA GLY A 8 -2.94 4.57 -13.53
C GLY A 8 -3.24 5.30 -12.25
N GLY A 9 -2.92 6.58 -12.21
CA GLY A 9 -3.10 7.34 -11.01
C GLY A 9 -4.51 7.45 -10.54
N GLU A 10 -5.43 7.32 -11.46
CA GLU A 10 -6.81 7.49 -11.10
C GLU A 10 -7.33 6.40 -10.21
N HIS A 11 -6.69 5.27 -10.16
CA HIS A 11 -7.19 4.14 -9.41
C HIS A 11 -6.18 3.63 -8.40
N LEU A 12 -5.34 4.52 -7.90
CA LEU A 12 -4.32 4.12 -6.95
C LEU A 12 -4.89 3.96 -5.55
N VAL A 13 -4.50 2.90 -4.88
CA VAL A 13 -4.90 2.63 -3.51
C VAL A 13 -3.68 2.23 -2.69
N GLY A 14 -3.77 2.38 -1.39
CA GLY A 14 -2.71 1.98 -0.50
C GLY A 14 -2.51 2.97 0.64
N PRO A 15 -1.51 2.71 1.47
CA PRO A 15 -1.30 3.52 2.68
C PRO A 15 -0.55 4.83 2.40
N VAL A 16 -0.75 5.78 3.32
CA VAL A 16 0.04 7.00 3.38
C VAL A 16 0.76 6.94 4.72
N LEU A 17 2.09 6.92 4.69
CA LEU A 17 2.89 6.70 5.88
C LEU A 17 3.58 7.97 6.34
N ARG A 18 3.75 8.12 7.64
CA ARG A 18 4.42 9.30 8.18
C ARG A 18 5.89 9.23 7.83
N GLY A 19 6.43 10.35 7.38
CA GLY A 19 7.79 10.38 6.85
C GLY A 19 8.87 10.14 7.88
N VAL A 20 8.54 10.23 9.17
CA VAL A 20 9.57 10.02 10.20
C VAL A 20 9.97 8.56 10.36
N ASP A 21 9.16 7.65 9.81
CA ASP A 21 9.45 6.23 9.97
C ASP A 21 10.14 5.65 8.75
N GLY A 22 11.32 6.18 8.42
CA GLY A 22 11.99 5.81 7.18
C GLY A 22 12.25 4.33 6.99
N ASP A 23 12.69 3.65 8.05
CA ASP A 23 12.97 2.22 7.92
C ASP A 23 11.70 1.44 7.63
N LEU A 24 10.60 1.82 8.26
CA LEU A 24 9.34 1.15 8.04
C LEU A 24 8.82 1.44 6.64
N ILE A 25 8.99 2.68 6.18
CA ILE A 25 8.57 3.04 4.84
C ILE A 25 9.32 2.20 3.81
N ASP A 26 10.63 2.08 3.98
CA ASP A 26 11.43 1.28 3.05
C ASP A 26 10.97 -0.17 3.06
N ALA A 27 10.65 -0.69 4.23
CA ALA A 27 10.19 -2.06 4.33
C ALA A 27 8.84 -2.25 3.67
N VAL A 28 7.94 -1.28 3.82
CA VAL A 28 6.63 -1.37 3.20
C VAL A 28 6.75 -1.32 1.68
N ILE A 29 7.65 -0.48 1.15
CA ILE A 29 7.86 -0.41 -0.28
C ILE A 29 8.39 -1.75 -0.81
N ALA A 30 9.39 -2.31 -0.14
CA ALA A 30 9.96 -3.58 -0.57
C ALA A 30 8.93 -4.70 -0.48
N ALA A 31 8.16 -4.72 0.60
CA ALA A 31 7.14 -5.75 0.76
C ALA A 31 6.05 -5.60 -0.28
N ALA A 32 5.68 -4.36 -0.61
CA ALA A 32 4.64 -4.13 -1.61
C ALA A 32 5.07 -4.69 -2.96
N GLU A 33 6.34 -4.51 -3.30
CA GLU A 33 6.82 -5.03 -4.57
C GLU A 33 6.76 -6.54 -4.61
N LEU A 34 7.03 -7.19 -3.50
CA LEU A 34 6.98 -8.64 -3.44
C LEU A 34 5.56 -9.18 -3.39
N ASP A 35 4.67 -8.49 -2.70
CA ASP A 35 3.31 -8.98 -2.53
C ASP A 35 2.38 -8.61 -3.67
N ASN A 36 2.80 -7.73 -4.57
CA ASN A 36 1.98 -7.30 -5.71
C ASN A 36 2.76 -7.46 -7.00
N PRO A 37 3.13 -8.70 -7.34
CA PRO A 37 3.95 -8.94 -8.53
C PRO A 37 3.21 -8.52 -9.79
N GLY A 38 3.94 -7.99 -10.74
CA GLY A 38 3.36 -7.57 -12.00
C GLY A 38 2.61 -6.25 -11.91
N THR A 39 2.67 -5.58 -10.76
CA THR A 39 1.96 -4.33 -10.56
C THR A 39 2.95 -3.26 -10.18
N GLU A 40 2.78 -2.08 -10.72
CA GLU A 40 3.68 -0.99 -10.43
C GLU A 40 3.39 -0.43 -9.04
N VAL A 41 4.42 -0.31 -8.21
CA VAL A 41 4.29 0.30 -6.89
C VAL A 41 4.70 1.75 -7.04
N VAL A 42 3.76 2.65 -6.82
CA VAL A 42 3.98 4.08 -6.99
C VAL A 42 4.31 4.68 -5.63
N VAL A 43 5.47 5.31 -5.53
CA VAL A 43 5.90 5.94 -4.29
C VAL A 43 5.91 7.44 -4.51
N ASP A 44 5.15 8.16 -3.68
CA ASP A 44 5.03 9.59 -3.84
C ASP A 44 5.47 10.22 -2.52
N ASP A 45 6.67 10.78 -2.51
CA ASP A 45 7.27 11.30 -1.29
C ASP A 45 6.95 12.78 -1.15
N HIS A 46 6.08 13.08 -0.19
CA HIS A 46 5.74 14.45 0.14
C HIS A 46 6.40 14.79 1.45
N ARG A 47 6.59 16.07 1.68
CA ARG A 47 7.17 16.47 2.90
C ARG A 47 6.33 15.98 4.03
N GLY A 48 6.79 15.23 4.93
CA GLY A 48 6.06 14.77 6.10
C GLY A 48 5.36 13.45 5.93
N TYR A 49 5.12 12.99 4.71
CA TYR A 49 4.53 11.66 4.53
C TYR A 49 4.82 11.10 3.13
N VAL A 50 4.66 9.81 3.00
CA VAL A 50 4.96 9.08 1.79
C VAL A 50 3.78 8.20 1.42
N ARG A 51 3.29 8.31 0.19
CA ARG A 51 2.24 7.44 -0.31
C ARG A 51 2.86 6.26 -1.01
N VAL A 52 2.38 5.06 -0.69
CA VAL A 52 2.85 3.84 -1.33
C VAL A 52 1.62 3.17 -1.88
N HIS A 53 1.41 3.24 -3.19
CA HIS A 53 0.14 2.85 -3.79
C HIS A 53 0.33 1.95 -4.99
N THR A 54 -0.69 1.17 -5.30
CA THR A 54 -0.74 0.38 -6.53
C THR A 54 -2.11 0.56 -7.14
N PRO A 55 -2.26 0.29 -8.44
CA PRO A 55 -3.57 0.40 -9.08
C PRO A 55 -4.53 -0.65 -8.57
N ARG A 56 -5.73 -0.20 -8.19
CA ARG A 56 -6.87 -1.05 -7.90
C ARG A 56 -6.80 -1.90 -6.65
N ARG A 57 -5.69 -2.51 -6.34
CA ARG A 57 -5.59 -3.38 -5.19
C ARG A 57 -4.16 -3.40 -4.69
N PHE A 58 -3.98 -3.21 -3.41
CA PHE A 58 -2.66 -3.19 -2.78
C PHE A 58 -2.69 -4.20 -1.65
N ARG A 59 -1.82 -5.17 -1.71
CA ARG A 59 -1.76 -6.22 -0.70
C ARG A 59 -0.46 -6.14 0.07
N LEU A 60 -0.54 -6.34 1.37
CA LEU A 60 0.63 -6.31 2.22
C LEU A 60 0.49 -7.45 3.22
N THR A 61 1.44 -8.36 3.27
CA THR A 61 1.34 -9.51 4.16
C THR A 61 2.34 -9.39 5.31
N ARG A 62 1.94 -9.97 6.44
CA ARG A 62 2.81 -9.97 7.60
C ARG A 62 4.08 -10.75 7.33
N ALA A 63 3.96 -11.91 6.67
CA ALA A 63 5.13 -12.74 6.41
C ALA A 63 6.19 -12.01 5.60
N THR A 64 5.76 -11.27 4.58
CA THR A 64 6.71 -10.53 3.75
C THR A 64 7.36 -9.41 4.54
N LEU A 65 6.57 -8.68 5.34
CA LEU A 65 7.16 -7.63 6.15
C LEU A 65 8.15 -8.17 7.15
N GLU A 66 7.84 -9.30 7.76
CA GLU A 66 8.78 -9.91 8.70
C GLU A 66 10.07 -10.30 8.01
N ALA A 67 9.94 -10.84 6.79
CA ALA A 67 11.14 -11.23 6.05
C ALA A 67 11.99 -10.01 5.69
N VAL A 68 11.34 -8.93 5.25
CA VAL A 68 12.05 -7.74 4.87
C VAL A 68 12.69 -7.07 6.08
N LEU A 69 11.97 -7.01 7.19
CA LEU A 69 12.49 -6.35 8.39
C LEU A 69 13.47 -7.22 9.16
N GLY A 70 13.42 -8.53 8.96
CA GLY A 70 14.30 -9.43 9.66
C GLY A 70 13.91 -9.64 11.11
N ARG A 71 12.63 -9.46 11.45
CA ARG A 71 12.15 -9.62 12.81
C ARG A 71 10.66 -9.84 12.83
N PRO A 72 10.11 -10.32 13.93
CA PRO A 72 8.66 -10.45 14.06
C PRO A 72 7.99 -9.10 13.93
N PHE A 73 6.84 -9.07 13.32
CA PHE A 73 6.12 -7.83 13.09
C PHE A 73 4.63 -8.10 12.97
N GLN A 74 3.83 -7.40 13.75
CA GLN A 74 2.38 -7.48 13.63
C GLN A 74 1.91 -6.37 12.72
N LEU A 75 0.98 -6.67 11.82
CA LEU A 75 0.51 -5.63 10.89
C LEU A 75 -0.10 -4.44 11.63
N GLY A 76 -0.66 -4.66 12.81
CA GLY A 76 -1.19 -3.55 13.58
C GLY A 76 -0.14 -2.53 13.97
N GLU A 77 1.13 -2.90 13.94
CA GLU A 77 2.18 -1.95 14.24
C GLU A 77 2.29 -0.87 13.18
N LEU A 78 1.63 -1.06 12.03
CA LEU A 78 1.61 -0.02 11.02
C LEU A 78 0.70 1.14 11.42
N GLU A 79 -0.29 0.89 12.27
CA GLU A 79 -1.31 1.89 12.52
C GLU A 79 -0.77 3.23 13.00
N PRO A 80 0.17 3.28 13.94
CA PRO A 80 0.68 4.58 14.37
C PRO A 80 1.41 5.33 13.27
N SER A 81 1.89 4.61 12.25
CA SER A 81 2.61 5.23 11.16
C SER A 81 1.70 5.65 10.02
N LEU A 82 0.43 5.27 10.05
CA LEU A 82 -0.48 5.64 8.99
C LEU A 82 -0.97 7.07 9.18
N ALA A 83 -0.77 7.89 8.16
CA ALA A 83 -1.36 9.22 8.13
C ALA A 83 -2.71 9.17 7.45
N GLY A 84 -2.94 8.10 6.67
CA GLY A 84 -4.19 7.91 5.96
C GLY A 84 -4.02 6.81 4.94
N PHE A 85 -4.98 6.68 4.06
CA PHE A 85 -4.86 5.73 2.96
C PHE A 85 -5.92 6.02 1.91
N ALA A 86 -5.75 5.43 0.74
CA ALA A 86 -6.72 5.56 -0.35
C ALA A 86 -7.34 4.21 -0.59
N GLY A 87 -8.64 4.19 -0.88
CA GLY A 87 -9.39 2.97 -1.10
C GLY A 87 -10.05 2.47 0.17
N ARG A 88 -10.53 1.25 0.13
CA ARG A 88 -11.10 0.59 1.30
C ARG A 88 -10.04 -0.34 1.87
N LEU A 89 -10.06 -0.58 3.15
CA LEU A 89 -9.05 -1.41 3.80
C LEU A 89 -9.72 -2.60 4.47
N GLN A 90 -9.22 -3.78 4.14
CA GLN A 90 -9.65 -5.01 4.79
C GLN A 90 -8.46 -5.54 5.57
N GLN A 91 -8.63 -5.77 6.86
CA GLN A 91 -7.53 -6.14 7.75
C GLN A 91 -7.74 -7.53 8.32
N SER A 92 -6.65 -8.29 8.36
CA SER A 92 -6.64 -9.56 9.09
C SER A 92 -5.28 -9.66 9.76
N ASP A 93 -5.05 -10.72 10.51
CA ASP A 93 -3.75 -10.90 11.17
C ASP A 93 -2.63 -11.14 10.18
N ASP A 94 -2.94 -11.73 9.05
CA ASP A 94 -1.93 -12.14 8.09
C ASP A 94 -1.75 -11.18 6.94
N GLU A 95 -2.75 -10.38 6.60
CA GLU A 95 -2.61 -9.46 5.48
C GLU A 95 -3.56 -8.30 5.59
N TRP A 96 -3.16 -7.19 5.01
CA TRP A 96 -4.01 -6.04 4.86
C TRP A 96 -4.13 -5.79 3.36
N VAL A 97 -5.34 -5.49 2.89
CA VAL A 97 -5.60 -5.25 1.48
C VAL A 97 -6.39 -3.97 1.33
N TRP A 98 -5.87 -3.07 0.51
CA TRP A 98 -6.59 -1.85 0.13
C TRP A 98 -7.15 -2.09 -1.26
N TYR A 99 -8.38 -1.67 -1.51
CA TYR A 99 -9.02 -1.96 -2.79
C TYR A 99 -10.09 -0.92 -3.12
N LEU A 100 -10.53 -0.95 -4.39
CA LEU A 100 -11.58 -0.08 -4.84
C LEU A 100 -12.89 -0.83 -4.87
N GLU A 101 -13.99 -0.09 -4.73
CA GLU A 101 -15.30 -0.70 -4.80
C GLU A 101 -16.00 -0.46 -6.12
N LEU A 102 -15.27 0.01 -7.11
CA LEU A 102 -15.89 0.33 -8.37
C LEU A 102 -16.56 -0.85 -9.01
N GLU A 103 -15.93 -2.00 -8.90
CA GLU A 103 -16.49 -3.14 -9.54
C GLU A 103 -17.78 -3.55 -8.97
N ARG A 104 -17.95 -3.43 -7.68
CA ARG A 104 -19.15 -3.84 -7.08
C ARG A 104 -20.30 -3.00 -7.55
N GLU A 105 -20.06 -1.74 -7.74
CA GLU A 105 -21.10 -0.91 -8.24
C GLU A 105 -21.46 -1.28 -9.62
N GLY A 106 -20.50 -1.55 -10.43
CA GLY A 106 -20.78 -1.93 -11.78
C GLY A 106 -21.61 -3.17 -11.83
N SER A 107 -21.40 -4.07 -10.92
CA SER A 107 -22.15 -5.30 -11.02
C SER A 107 -23.58 -5.09 -10.58
N ASN A 108 -23.84 -4.12 -9.80
CA ASN A 108 -25.21 -3.89 -9.43
C ASN A 108 -25.98 -3.20 -10.52
N GLY A 109 -25.31 -2.52 -11.34
CA GLY A 109 -25.94 -1.83 -12.42
C GLY A 109 -26.35 -2.73 -13.49
#